data_82df88099b9a205d00fb577f3a73d6ce
#
_entry.id   82df88099b9a205d00fb577f3a73d6ce
#
_cell.length_a   1.000
_cell.length_b   1.000
_cell.length_c   1.000
_cell.angle_alpha   90.00
_cell.angle_beta   90.00
_cell.angle_gamma   90.00
#
_symmetry.space_group_name_H-M   'P 1'
#
loop_
_entity.id
_entity.type
_entity.pdbx_description
1 polymer ?
#
loop_
_entity_poly.entity_id
_entity_poly.type
_entity_poly.pdbx_seq_one_letter_code
_entity_poly.pdbx_strand_id
1 'polypeptide(L)'
;MTKREFLVAGVGAGLGLGAQKGLALEQPSYRQQGSAAPRVETPAANRPVPSRMAKTTKLFKSPPGFPNGIAVAPEGLWIAEQKMSGAQAAAYHVAEPKSLAEDCWLVDWNGKLLKTVTTPSRNTSGLAYGGGYIWMCANAAPEGIFQVDLNSRLVSHRQIPLGPANDGGGCHGAFWHDGKLWIASLRLRGILRVDPTSWEPEFFIPFYQVPGRPRYHGIAWDNGTIWLITGNDSHNYAEGRAGLVRYEAATGKVLETAEFAPGSSDPHGLAMHDGALISCDAGIHPNWPNSDSPTTGWIFKIDLV
;
A
#
# COMPACT_ATOMS: atom_id res chain seq x y z
N MET A 1 -42.99 -21.51 -51.31
CA MET A 1 -44.33 -21.71 -50.68
C MET A 1 -44.16 -21.35 -49.20
N THR A 2 -44.67 -20.19 -48.93
CA THR A 2 -45.57 -19.68 -47.89
C THR A 2 -44.99 -19.61 -46.44
N LYS A 3 -44.84 -18.37 -46.06
CA LYS A 3 -44.80 -17.85 -44.69
C LYS A 3 -45.97 -18.28 -43.84
N ARG A 4 -45.75 -18.49 -42.54
CA ARG A 4 -46.78 -18.23 -41.53
C ARG A 4 -46.15 -17.63 -40.29
N GLU A 5 -46.53 -16.41 -40.01
CA GLU A 5 -46.37 -15.67 -38.77
C GLU A 5 -47.23 -16.30 -37.67
N PHE A 6 -46.69 -16.36 -36.47
CA PHE A 6 -47.46 -16.51 -35.24
C PHE A 6 -47.11 -15.42 -34.25
N LEU A 7 -48.03 -14.50 -34.09
CA LEU A 7 -48.10 -13.60 -32.96
C LEU A 7 -48.54 -14.40 -31.73
N VAL A 8 -47.77 -14.30 -30.64
CA VAL A 8 -48.25 -14.64 -29.31
C VAL A 8 -48.00 -13.45 -28.40
N ALA A 9 -49.11 -12.84 -27.97
CA ALA A 9 -49.12 -11.83 -26.94
C ALA A 9 -48.94 -12.52 -25.58
N GLY A 10 -47.86 -12.22 -24.89
CA GLY A 10 -47.62 -12.65 -23.53
C GLY A 10 -47.62 -11.46 -22.59
N VAL A 11 -48.58 -11.43 -21.68
CA VAL A 11 -48.72 -10.47 -20.60
C VAL A 11 -47.53 -10.66 -19.63
N GLY A 12 -46.62 -9.72 -19.59
CA GLY A 12 -45.50 -9.71 -18.64
C GLY A 12 -45.88 -9.03 -17.34
N ALA A 13 -45.98 -9.81 -16.29
CA ALA A 13 -46.01 -9.27 -14.93
C ALA A 13 -44.62 -8.68 -14.58
N GLY A 14 -44.56 -7.38 -14.44
CA GLY A 14 -43.35 -6.68 -14.02
C GLY A 14 -43.03 -6.96 -12.54
N LEU A 15 -41.99 -7.76 -12.30
CA LEU A 15 -41.30 -7.77 -11.03
C LEU A 15 -40.31 -6.61 -11.04
N GLY A 16 -40.63 -5.59 -10.28
CA GLY A 16 -39.75 -4.46 -10.05
C GLY A 16 -38.47 -4.91 -9.32
N LEU A 17 -37.40 -5.09 -10.07
CA LEU A 17 -36.07 -5.10 -9.53
C LEU A 17 -35.78 -3.67 -9.08
N GLY A 18 -35.88 -3.45 -7.78
CA GLY A 18 -35.40 -2.24 -7.14
C GLY A 18 -33.91 -2.07 -7.44
N ALA A 19 -33.61 -1.19 -8.37
CA ALA A 19 -32.27 -0.70 -8.55
C ALA A 19 -31.83 -0.07 -7.22
N GLN A 20 -31.00 -0.75 -6.48
CA GLN A 20 -30.20 -0.10 -5.44
C GLN A 20 -29.43 1.01 -6.16
N LYS A 21 -29.88 2.24 -5.95
CA LYS A 21 -29.10 3.43 -6.29
C LYS A 21 -27.79 3.31 -5.52
N GLY A 22 -26.73 2.90 -6.21
CA GLY A 22 -25.39 3.03 -5.70
C GLY A 22 -25.25 4.47 -5.25
N LEU A 23 -24.92 4.68 -3.98
CA LEU A 23 -24.50 5.96 -3.47
C LEU A 23 -23.31 6.38 -4.33
N ALA A 24 -23.56 7.21 -5.34
CA ALA A 24 -22.54 7.98 -5.99
C ALA A 24 -22.01 8.90 -4.89
N LEU A 25 -20.85 8.54 -4.32
CA LEU A 25 -20.12 9.42 -3.43
C LEU A 25 -19.78 10.66 -4.28
N GLU A 26 -20.51 11.75 -4.05
CA GLU A 26 -20.14 13.05 -4.62
C GLU A 26 -18.69 13.32 -4.22
N GLN A 27 -17.81 13.24 -5.20
CA GLN A 27 -16.44 13.70 -5.00
C GLN A 27 -16.51 15.21 -4.84
N PRO A 28 -15.99 15.78 -3.75
CA PRO A 28 -15.87 17.21 -3.68
C PRO A 28 -15.05 17.66 -4.87
N SER A 29 -15.61 18.58 -5.66
CA SER A 29 -14.90 19.18 -6.79
C SER A 29 -13.67 19.89 -6.26
N TYR A 30 -12.51 19.23 -6.39
CA TYR A 30 -11.24 19.79 -5.98
C TYR A 30 -10.93 20.96 -6.92
N ARG A 31 -11.14 22.19 -6.46
CA ARG A 31 -10.59 23.37 -7.10
C ARG A 31 -9.07 23.25 -6.97
N GLN A 32 -8.39 23.10 -8.09
CA GLN A 32 -6.96 23.39 -8.19
C GLN A 32 -6.72 24.87 -7.83
N GLN A 33 -6.65 25.16 -6.55
CA GLN A 33 -6.01 26.40 -6.11
C GLN A 33 -4.51 26.09 -6.13
N GLY A 34 -3.81 26.77 -7.01
CA GLY A 34 -2.37 26.59 -7.24
C GLY A 34 -1.49 27.11 -6.11
N SER A 35 -1.68 26.60 -4.91
CA SER A 35 -0.64 26.64 -3.89
C SER A 35 0.21 25.41 -4.06
N ALA A 36 1.38 25.57 -4.70
CA ALA A 36 2.39 24.52 -4.68
C ALA A 36 2.64 24.15 -3.21
N ALA A 37 2.45 22.87 -2.86
CA ALA A 37 2.90 22.37 -1.56
C ALA A 37 4.34 22.82 -1.33
N PRO A 38 4.74 23.23 -0.12
CA PRO A 38 6.09 23.70 0.13
C PRO A 38 7.08 22.62 -0.31
N ARG A 39 7.87 22.92 -1.33
CA ARG A 39 8.93 22.04 -1.79
C ARG A 39 10.05 22.13 -0.78
N VAL A 40 10.33 21.04 -0.11
CA VAL A 40 11.58 20.88 0.62
C VAL A 40 12.66 20.67 -0.42
N GLU A 41 13.69 21.48 -0.41
CA GLU A 41 14.84 21.31 -1.31
C GLU A 41 15.51 19.98 -0.98
N THR A 42 15.57 19.10 -1.98
CA THR A 42 16.36 17.89 -1.88
C THR A 42 17.83 18.32 -1.77
N PRO A 43 18.58 17.85 -0.75
CA PRO A 43 20.01 18.16 -0.69
C PRO A 43 20.68 17.80 -2.01
N ALA A 44 21.53 18.69 -2.52
CA ALA A 44 22.23 18.46 -3.78
C ALA A 44 22.86 17.06 -3.78
N ALA A 45 22.69 16.33 -4.87
CA ALA A 45 23.03 14.92 -5.06
C ALA A 45 24.54 14.57 -4.88
N ASN A 46 25.38 15.51 -4.48
CA ASN A 46 26.84 15.43 -4.52
C ASN A 46 27.50 15.13 -3.16
N ARG A 47 26.76 14.91 -2.08
CA ARG A 47 27.37 14.46 -0.81
C ARG A 47 27.14 12.97 -0.65
N PRO A 48 28.19 12.18 -0.36
CA PRO A 48 28.03 10.77 -0.01
C PRO A 48 27.06 10.65 1.17
N VAL A 49 25.95 9.94 0.96
CA VAL A 49 25.03 9.60 2.04
C VAL A 49 25.58 8.33 2.69
N PRO A 50 25.69 8.26 4.04
CA PRO A 50 26.09 7.04 4.72
C PRO A 50 25.23 5.86 4.28
N SER A 51 25.84 4.70 4.08
CA SER A 51 25.14 3.48 3.69
C SER A 51 25.52 2.33 4.62
N ARG A 52 24.53 1.52 5.00
CA ARG A 52 24.69 0.33 5.85
C ARG A 52 24.15 -0.92 5.14
N MET A 53 24.40 -2.07 5.74
CA MET A 53 23.73 -3.29 5.36
C MET A 53 22.47 -3.47 6.21
N ALA A 54 21.46 -4.09 5.62
CA ALA A 54 20.25 -4.53 6.29
C ALA A 54 20.13 -6.05 6.18
N LYS A 55 19.66 -6.71 7.23
CA LYS A 55 19.35 -8.15 7.25
C LYS A 55 17.94 -8.37 7.72
N THR A 56 17.32 -9.45 7.26
CA THR A 56 15.96 -9.82 7.66
C THR A 56 15.96 -11.05 8.55
N THR A 57 15.11 -11.05 9.57
CA THR A 57 14.84 -12.19 10.44
C THR A 57 13.35 -12.47 10.44
N LYS A 58 12.96 -13.66 10.00
CA LYS A 58 11.56 -14.11 9.98
C LYS A 58 10.98 -14.13 11.39
N LEU A 59 9.76 -13.62 11.56
CA LEU A 59 9.02 -13.62 12.82
C LEU A 59 7.89 -14.65 12.77
N PHE A 60 6.89 -14.40 11.95
CA PHE A 60 5.74 -15.30 11.77
C PHE A 60 5.14 -15.13 10.38
N LYS A 61 4.29 -16.08 9.98
CA LYS A 61 3.54 -15.98 8.72
C LYS A 61 2.26 -15.17 8.88
N SER A 62 1.92 -14.38 7.86
CA SER A 62 0.60 -13.76 7.76
C SER A 62 -0.51 -14.83 7.67
N PRO A 63 -1.78 -14.48 7.88
CA PRO A 63 -2.89 -15.29 7.40
C PRO A 63 -2.75 -15.63 5.91
N PRO A 64 -3.44 -16.70 5.41
CA PRO A 64 -3.35 -17.08 4.00
C PRO A 64 -3.73 -15.93 3.06
N GLY A 65 -2.81 -15.57 2.17
CA GLY A 65 -2.92 -14.44 1.24
C GLY A 65 -1.56 -13.80 0.98
N PHE A 66 -1.56 -12.67 0.30
CA PHE A 66 -0.35 -11.91 -0.04
C PHE A 66 -0.27 -10.64 0.82
N PRO A 67 0.48 -10.65 1.94
CA PRO A 67 0.63 -9.44 2.76
C PRO A 67 1.45 -8.40 2.00
N ASN A 68 0.94 -7.17 1.90
CA ASN A 68 1.64 -6.12 1.17
C ASN A 68 1.80 -4.81 1.98
N GLY A 69 0.78 -4.37 2.71
CA GLY A 69 0.86 -3.23 3.62
C GLY A 69 0.79 -3.66 5.08
N ILE A 70 1.49 -2.97 5.97
CA ILE A 70 1.42 -3.24 7.41
C ILE A 70 1.32 -1.94 8.23
N ALA A 71 0.65 -2.01 9.38
CA ALA A 71 0.58 -0.92 10.34
C ALA A 71 0.48 -1.45 11.79
N VAL A 72 1.22 -0.84 12.70
CA VAL A 72 1.18 -1.22 14.13
C VAL A 72 -0.08 -0.71 14.80
N ALA A 73 -0.67 -1.53 15.65
CA ALA A 73 -1.78 -1.23 16.54
C ALA A 73 -1.42 -1.64 17.97
N PRO A 74 -2.13 -1.15 19.00
CA PRO A 74 -1.87 -1.54 20.38
C PRO A 74 -1.93 -3.05 20.60
N GLU A 75 -2.82 -3.74 19.87
CA GLU A 75 -3.06 -5.18 20.02
C GLU A 75 -2.10 -6.04 19.19
N GLY A 76 -1.38 -5.46 18.24
CA GLY A 76 -0.50 -6.18 17.33
C GLY A 76 -0.28 -5.50 16.00
N LEU A 77 -0.35 -6.24 14.91
CA LEU A 77 -0.04 -5.77 13.56
C LEU A 77 -1.25 -5.90 12.64
N TRP A 78 -1.68 -4.81 12.04
CA TRP A 78 -2.55 -4.82 10.89
C TRP A 78 -1.76 -5.19 9.64
N ILE A 79 -2.31 -6.08 8.82
CA ILE A 79 -1.70 -6.57 7.59
C ILE A 79 -2.74 -6.46 6.48
N ALA A 80 -2.44 -5.73 5.43
CA ALA A 80 -3.30 -5.64 4.25
C ALA A 80 -3.01 -6.80 3.29
N GLU A 81 -4.05 -7.49 2.88
CA GLU A 81 -4.01 -8.48 1.81
C GLU A 81 -3.96 -7.78 0.45
N GLN A 82 -3.12 -8.27 -0.44
CA GLN A 82 -3.19 -7.97 -1.87
C GLN A 82 -3.75 -9.20 -2.59
N LYS A 83 -4.87 -9.05 -3.31
CA LYS A 83 -5.41 -10.10 -4.17
C LYS A 83 -4.95 -9.92 -5.60
N MET A 84 -4.49 -11.01 -6.19
CA MET A 84 -4.15 -11.06 -7.61
C MET A 84 -5.33 -11.58 -8.41
N SER A 85 -5.57 -11.02 -9.58
CA SER A 85 -6.63 -11.45 -10.50
C SER A 85 -6.21 -11.28 -11.96
N GLY A 86 -6.94 -11.95 -12.87
CA GLY A 86 -6.72 -11.83 -14.30
C GLY A 86 -5.32 -12.25 -14.72
N ALA A 87 -4.67 -11.42 -15.55
CA ALA A 87 -3.35 -11.71 -16.08
C ALA A 87 -2.27 -11.86 -14.99
N GLN A 88 -2.42 -11.15 -13.86
CA GLN A 88 -1.50 -11.27 -12.75
C GLN A 88 -1.64 -12.62 -12.05
N ALA A 89 -2.88 -13.07 -11.76
CA ALA A 89 -3.12 -14.38 -11.17
C ALA A 89 -2.56 -15.51 -12.07
N ALA A 90 -2.78 -15.40 -13.38
CA ALA A 90 -2.25 -16.34 -14.34
C ALA A 90 -0.72 -16.36 -14.38
N ALA A 91 -0.06 -15.19 -14.34
CA ALA A 91 1.40 -15.08 -14.36
C ALA A 91 2.06 -15.70 -13.13
N TYR A 92 1.40 -15.62 -11.98
CA TYR A 92 1.88 -16.20 -10.73
C TYR A 92 1.29 -17.58 -10.40
N HIS A 93 0.52 -18.17 -11.32
CA HIS A 93 -0.10 -19.49 -11.18
C HIS A 93 -0.98 -19.63 -9.91
N VAL A 94 -1.65 -18.56 -9.53
CA VAL A 94 -2.60 -18.57 -8.41
C VAL A 94 -4.03 -18.61 -8.93
N ALA A 95 -4.93 -19.19 -8.13
CA ALA A 95 -6.35 -19.26 -8.49
C ALA A 95 -6.99 -17.87 -8.48
N GLU A 96 -7.93 -17.65 -9.40
CA GLU A 96 -8.76 -16.44 -9.39
C GLU A 96 -9.52 -16.33 -8.06
N PRO A 97 -9.48 -15.16 -7.40
CA PRO A 97 -10.21 -14.96 -6.16
C PRO A 97 -11.71 -14.90 -6.41
N LYS A 98 -12.51 -15.50 -5.52
CA LYS A 98 -13.97 -15.45 -5.59
C LYS A 98 -14.54 -14.04 -5.38
N SER A 99 -13.79 -13.17 -4.71
CA SER A 99 -14.11 -11.77 -4.46
C SER A 99 -12.85 -10.94 -4.61
N LEU A 100 -12.98 -9.78 -5.22
CA LEU A 100 -11.90 -8.81 -5.35
C LEU A 100 -11.80 -7.85 -4.15
N ALA A 101 -12.76 -7.90 -3.22
CA ALA A 101 -12.64 -7.21 -1.94
C ALA A 101 -11.47 -7.83 -1.17
N GLU A 102 -10.59 -6.98 -0.66
CA GLU A 102 -9.39 -7.39 0.06
C GLU A 102 -9.63 -7.35 1.56
N ASP A 103 -8.93 -8.19 2.28
CA ASP A 103 -8.99 -8.24 3.73
C ASP A 103 -7.82 -7.47 4.35
N CYS A 104 -8.07 -6.93 5.52
CA CYS A 104 -7.06 -6.40 6.41
C CYS A 104 -7.13 -7.18 7.72
N TRP A 105 -6.05 -7.84 8.07
CA TRP A 105 -5.98 -8.74 9.23
C TRP A 105 -5.28 -8.05 10.39
N LEU A 106 -5.90 -8.05 11.57
CA LEU A 106 -5.20 -7.78 12.82
C LEU A 106 -4.69 -9.10 13.38
N VAL A 107 -3.39 -9.19 13.58
CA VAL A 107 -2.76 -10.34 14.24
C VAL A 107 -2.01 -9.89 15.50
N ASP A 108 -1.89 -10.76 16.50
CA ASP A 108 -0.98 -10.52 17.61
C ASP A 108 0.49 -10.72 17.18
N TRP A 109 1.43 -10.42 18.08
CA TRP A 109 2.87 -10.53 17.80
C TRP A 109 3.39 -11.98 17.70
N ASN A 110 2.50 -12.97 17.83
CA ASN A 110 2.77 -14.39 17.55
C ASN A 110 2.14 -14.84 16.22
N GLY A 111 1.50 -13.93 15.48
CA GLY A 111 0.83 -14.22 14.21
C GLY A 111 -0.58 -14.79 14.35
N LYS A 112 -1.17 -14.81 15.56
CA LYS A 112 -2.54 -15.26 15.75
C LYS A 112 -3.51 -14.20 15.25
N LEU A 113 -4.42 -14.60 14.35
CA LEU A 113 -5.48 -13.74 13.85
C LEU A 113 -6.44 -13.34 14.97
N LEU A 114 -6.60 -12.04 15.18
CA LEU A 114 -7.50 -11.43 16.15
C LEU A 114 -8.77 -10.90 15.49
N LYS A 115 -8.64 -10.30 14.30
CA LYS A 115 -9.74 -9.64 13.60
C LYS A 115 -9.49 -9.58 12.10
N THR A 116 -10.58 -9.63 11.32
CA THR A 116 -10.58 -9.34 9.88
C THR A 116 -11.51 -8.17 9.58
N VAL A 117 -11.04 -7.26 8.73
CA VAL A 117 -11.83 -6.16 8.17
C VAL A 117 -11.76 -6.31 6.66
N THR A 118 -12.92 -6.50 6.01
CA THR A 118 -13.00 -6.60 4.54
C THR A 118 -13.21 -5.22 3.95
N THR A 119 -12.49 -4.91 2.88
CA THR A 119 -12.44 -3.57 2.30
C THR A 119 -12.72 -3.60 0.79
N PRO A 120 -13.20 -2.50 0.20
CA PRO A 120 -13.32 -2.38 -1.24
C PRO A 120 -12.00 -1.99 -1.93
N SER A 121 -10.91 -1.81 -1.19
CA SER A 121 -9.59 -1.53 -1.73
C SER A 121 -9.11 -2.69 -2.62
N ARG A 122 -8.27 -2.38 -3.60
CA ARG A 122 -7.78 -3.37 -4.57
C ARG A 122 -6.30 -3.17 -4.84
N ASN A 123 -5.58 -4.28 -4.91
CA ASN A 123 -4.13 -4.27 -5.02
C ASN A 123 -3.52 -3.35 -3.95
N THR A 124 -3.92 -3.59 -2.69
CA THR A 124 -3.53 -2.76 -1.57
C THR A 124 -2.06 -2.95 -1.28
N SER A 125 -1.30 -1.88 -1.43
CA SER A 125 0.17 -1.89 -1.28
C SER A 125 0.65 -1.12 -0.07
N GLY A 126 -0.18 -0.28 0.53
CA GLY A 126 0.15 0.49 1.73
C GLY A 126 -0.98 0.50 2.73
N LEU A 127 -0.62 0.59 4.00
CA LEU A 127 -1.56 0.57 5.12
C LEU A 127 -1.13 1.54 6.20
N ALA A 128 -2.11 2.27 6.76
CA ALA A 128 -1.95 3.00 8.01
C ALA A 128 -3.11 2.69 8.95
N TYR A 129 -2.85 2.76 10.25
CA TYR A 129 -3.86 2.67 11.30
C TYR A 129 -3.78 3.90 12.19
N GLY A 130 -4.88 4.64 12.29
CA GLY A 130 -4.93 5.84 13.13
C GLY A 130 -6.26 6.59 13.04
N GLY A 131 -6.53 7.39 14.07
CA GLY A 131 -7.81 8.08 14.19
C GLY A 131 -9.01 7.16 14.36
N GLY A 132 -8.80 5.87 14.74
CA GLY A 132 -9.83 4.85 14.84
C GLY A 132 -10.18 4.16 13.51
N TYR A 133 -9.39 4.36 12.46
CA TYR A 133 -9.62 3.86 11.11
C TYR A 133 -8.41 3.12 10.55
N ILE A 134 -8.71 2.25 9.60
CA ILE A 134 -7.75 1.67 8.68
C ILE A 134 -7.75 2.51 7.40
N TRP A 135 -6.55 2.87 6.92
CA TRP A 135 -6.34 3.64 5.70
C TRP A 135 -5.56 2.76 4.73
N MET A 136 -6.21 2.35 3.64
CA MET A 136 -5.66 1.42 2.67
C MET A 136 -5.33 2.12 1.36
N CYS A 137 -4.13 1.89 0.87
CA CYS A 137 -3.63 2.45 -0.37
C CYS A 137 -3.91 1.49 -1.52
N ALA A 138 -4.94 1.77 -2.31
CA ALA A 138 -5.26 1.01 -3.51
C ALA A 138 -4.35 1.40 -4.68
N ASN A 139 -3.74 0.40 -5.29
CA ASN A 139 -2.85 0.54 -6.45
C ASN A 139 -3.49 0.02 -7.75
N ALA A 140 -4.74 -0.43 -7.70
CA ALA A 140 -5.59 -0.77 -8.83
C ALA A 140 -6.93 -0.05 -8.71
N ALA A 141 -7.59 0.13 -9.85
CA ALA A 141 -8.86 0.87 -9.94
C ALA A 141 -9.98 0.26 -9.06
N PRO A 142 -10.71 1.10 -8.31
CA PRO A 142 -10.52 2.54 -8.15
C PRO A 142 -9.34 2.86 -7.25
N GLU A 143 -8.32 3.53 -7.79
CA GLU A 143 -7.12 3.91 -7.06
C GLU A 143 -7.41 4.98 -6.02
N GLY A 144 -6.53 5.10 -5.03
CA GLY A 144 -6.61 6.13 -3.99
C GLY A 144 -6.54 5.55 -2.58
N ILE A 145 -7.04 6.31 -1.64
CA ILE A 145 -7.02 5.97 -0.22
C ILE A 145 -8.43 5.63 0.25
N PHE A 146 -8.59 4.41 0.75
CA PHE A 146 -9.83 3.94 1.37
C PHE A 146 -9.72 4.10 2.88
N GLN A 147 -10.63 4.85 3.48
CA GLN A 147 -10.80 4.93 4.92
C GLN A 147 -11.93 3.99 5.33
N VAL A 148 -11.61 3.02 6.18
CA VAL A 148 -12.53 1.96 6.58
C VAL A 148 -12.56 1.88 8.11
N ASP A 149 -13.75 1.73 8.68
CA ASP A 149 -13.86 1.50 10.11
C ASP A 149 -13.59 0.03 10.49
N LEU A 150 -13.43 -0.23 11.78
CA LEU A 150 -13.11 -1.56 12.28
C LEU A 150 -14.27 -2.57 12.15
N ASN A 151 -15.41 -2.16 11.59
CA ASN A 151 -16.57 -3.00 11.29
C ASN A 151 -16.77 -3.20 9.78
N SER A 152 -15.73 -3.00 8.97
CA SER A 152 -15.72 -3.16 7.51
C SER A 152 -16.60 -2.13 6.76
N ARG A 153 -16.99 -1.03 7.41
CA ARG A 153 -17.75 0.01 6.73
C ARG A 153 -16.82 1.00 6.06
N LEU A 154 -16.99 1.21 4.76
CA LEU A 154 -16.33 2.27 4.03
C LEU A 154 -16.79 3.63 4.55
N VAL A 155 -15.87 4.44 5.06
CA VAL A 155 -16.10 5.80 5.54
C VAL A 155 -15.86 6.81 4.43
N SER A 156 -14.74 6.68 3.72
CA SER A 156 -14.43 7.53 2.56
C SER A 156 -13.50 6.81 1.58
N HIS A 157 -13.57 7.23 0.31
CA HIS A 157 -12.57 6.92 -0.71
C HIS A 157 -12.13 8.24 -1.34
N ARG A 158 -10.84 8.50 -1.36
CA ARG A 158 -10.27 9.76 -1.82
C ARG A 158 -9.08 9.53 -2.73
N GLN A 159 -8.98 10.34 -3.78
CA GLN A 159 -7.82 10.37 -4.66
C GLN A 159 -6.60 10.94 -3.91
N ILE A 160 -5.41 10.54 -4.31
CA ILE A 160 -4.18 11.13 -3.78
C ILE A 160 -4.16 12.62 -4.18
N PRO A 161 -3.97 13.55 -3.22
CA PRO A 161 -3.92 14.97 -3.53
C PRO A 161 -2.80 15.33 -4.55
N LEU A 162 -2.91 16.48 -5.18
CA LEU A 162 -1.92 17.05 -6.11
C LEU A 162 -1.70 16.25 -7.41
N GLY A 163 -2.59 15.33 -7.73
CA GLY A 163 -2.46 14.59 -8.98
C GLY A 163 -3.71 14.66 -9.84
N PRO A 164 -3.59 14.51 -11.17
CA PRO A 164 -4.75 14.35 -12.05
C PRO A 164 -5.51 13.07 -11.70
N ALA A 165 -6.84 13.14 -11.78
CA ALA A 165 -7.74 12.08 -11.34
C ALA A 165 -7.55 10.72 -12.05
N ASN A 166 -6.93 10.71 -13.23
CA ASN A 166 -6.82 9.53 -14.09
C ASN A 166 -5.36 9.17 -14.46
N ASP A 167 -4.39 9.71 -13.74
CA ASP A 167 -2.99 9.52 -14.10
C ASP A 167 -2.39 8.40 -13.25
N GLY A 168 -2.78 7.20 -13.49
CA GLY A 168 -2.39 5.97 -12.81
C GLY A 168 -1.19 6.07 -11.86
N GLY A 169 -1.11 5.28 -10.92
CA GLY A 169 -0.02 5.30 -9.96
C GLY A 169 -0.57 5.55 -8.57
N GLY A 170 -0.77 4.45 -7.91
CA GLY A 170 -1.29 4.40 -6.57
C GLY A 170 -0.30 4.88 -5.52
N CYS A 171 -0.62 4.53 -4.33
CA CYS A 171 0.17 4.67 -3.14
C CYS A 171 0.73 3.31 -2.76
N HIS A 172 2.03 3.24 -2.47
CA HIS A 172 2.68 2.00 -2.04
C HIS A 172 3.01 1.96 -0.55
N GLY A 173 2.81 3.03 0.18
CA GLY A 173 3.04 3.04 1.61
C GLY A 173 2.25 4.13 2.30
N ALA A 174 1.85 3.89 3.53
CA ALA A 174 1.27 4.90 4.40
C ALA A 174 1.61 4.64 5.86
N PHE A 175 1.61 5.68 6.66
CA PHE A 175 1.57 5.59 8.12
C PHE A 175 0.77 6.76 8.70
N TRP A 176 0.32 6.57 9.93
CA TRP A 176 -0.34 7.61 10.72
C TRP A 176 0.60 8.10 11.80
N HIS A 177 0.77 9.42 11.89
CA HIS A 177 1.54 10.03 12.95
C HIS A 177 0.99 11.41 13.27
N ASP A 178 0.82 11.69 14.56
CA ASP A 178 0.38 12.99 15.11
C ASP A 178 -0.86 13.57 14.41
N GLY A 179 -1.91 12.72 14.26
CA GLY A 179 -3.17 13.11 13.63
C GLY A 179 -3.11 13.32 12.13
N LYS A 180 -2.00 12.99 11.47
CA LYS A 180 -1.80 13.17 10.03
C LYS A 180 -1.56 11.82 9.32
N LEU A 181 -2.00 11.77 8.08
CA LEU A 181 -1.73 10.65 7.18
C LEU A 181 -0.52 10.98 6.30
N TRP A 182 0.47 10.09 6.32
CA TRP A 182 1.62 10.17 5.44
C TRP A 182 1.50 9.11 4.35
N ILE A 183 1.78 9.47 3.11
CA ILE A 183 1.50 8.65 1.92
C ILE A 183 2.73 8.64 1.02
N ALA A 184 3.24 7.46 0.67
CA ALA A 184 4.24 7.30 -0.38
C ALA A 184 3.54 7.22 -1.74
N SER A 185 3.48 8.33 -2.46
CA SER A 185 2.85 8.42 -3.77
C SER A 185 3.84 8.13 -4.88
N LEU A 186 3.59 7.08 -5.65
CA LEU A 186 4.42 6.73 -6.81
C LEU A 186 4.30 7.78 -7.91
N ARG A 187 3.09 8.24 -8.17
CA ARG A 187 2.82 9.24 -9.20
C ARG A 187 3.54 10.56 -8.94
N LEU A 188 3.48 11.04 -7.70
CA LEU A 188 4.16 12.28 -7.29
C LEU A 188 5.65 12.07 -7.07
N ARG A 189 6.11 10.81 -7.00
CA ARG A 189 7.48 10.41 -6.68
C ARG A 189 7.96 11.03 -5.37
N GLY A 190 7.15 10.90 -4.32
CA GLY A 190 7.47 11.47 -3.02
C GLY A 190 6.53 11.05 -1.91
N ILE A 191 6.88 11.45 -0.70
CA ILE A 191 6.10 11.26 0.52
C ILE A 191 5.30 12.53 0.77
N LEU A 192 4.00 12.37 0.93
CA LEU A 192 3.05 13.45 1.16
C LEU A 192 2.49 13.35 2.58
N ARG A 193 2.48 14.45 3.34
CA ARG A 193 1.72 14.58 4.57
C ARG A 193 0.39 15.25 4.28
N VAL A 194 -0.71 14.66 4.72
CA VAL A 194 -2.07 15.10 4.43
C VAL A 194 -2.86 15.25 5.73
N ASP A 195 -3.63 16.33 5.83
CA ASP A 195 -4.67 16.42 6.85
C ASP A 195 -5.83 15.48 6.49
N PRO A 196 -6.18 14.49 7.34
CA PRO A 196 -7.16 13.48 7.00
C PRO A 196 -8.61 14.02 6.94
N THR A 197 -8.88 15.20 7.49
CA THR A 197 -10.21 15.83 7.51
C THR A 197 -10.41 16.70 6.27
N SER A 198 -9.54 17.68 6.06
CA SER A 198 -9.63 18.61 4.92
C SER A 198 -9.13 17.99 3.62
N TRP A 199 -8.31 16.94 3.71
CA TRP A 199 -7.57 16.29 2.61
C TRP A 199 -6.55 17.22 1.94
N GLU A 200 -6.14 18.28 2.65
CA GLU A 200 -5.13 19.21 2.15
C GLU A 200 -3.72 18.65 2.36
N PRO A 201 -2.87 18.73 1.33
CA PRO A 201 -1.47 18.39 1.47
C PRO A 201 -0.73 19.49 2.22
N GLU A 202 -0.03 19.10 3.28
CA GLU A 202 0.69 20.04 4.15
C GLU A 202 2.19 20.04 3.91
N PHE A 203 2.75 18.92 3.42
CA PHE A 203 4.19 18.75 3.28
C PHE A 203 4.51 17.71 2.22
N PHE A 204 5.63 17.87 1.51
CA PHE A 204 6.07 16.95 0.47
C PHE A 204 7.58 16.72 0.51
N ILE A 205 8.00 15.45 0.53
CA ILE A 205 9.40 15.01 0.46
C ILE A 205 9.59 14.25 -0.86
N PRO A 206 10.38 14.77 -1.82
CA PRO A 206 10.70 14.02 -3.04
C PRO A 206 11.45 12.71 -2.72
N PHE A 207 11.16 11.64 -3.46
CA PHE A 207 11.93 10.41 -3.34
C PHE A 207 13.38 10.62 -3.74
N TYR A 208 14.29 10.21 -2.86
CA TYR A 208 15.71 10.13 -3.18
C TYR A 208 15.96 9.01 -4.18
N GLN A 209 16.59 9.35 -5.29
CA GLN A 209 16.87 8.41 -6.36
C GLN A 209 18.10 7.57 -6.01
N VAL A 210 17.89 6.32 -5.58
CA VAL A 210 18.98 5.37 -5.39
C VAL A 210 19.26 4.69 -6.75
N PRO A 211 20.47 4.80 -7.29
CA PRO A 211 20.80 4.15 -8.56
C PRO A 211 20.49 2.64 -8.53
N GLY A 212 19.82 2.15 -9.57
CA GLY A 212 19.41 0.76 -9.67
C GLY A 212 18.22 0.34 -8.81
N ARG A 213 17.59 1.27 -8.07
CA ARG A 213 16.45 1.00 -7.19
C ARG A 213 15.30 1.97 -7.43
N PRO A 214 14.66 1.95 -8.61
CA PRO A 214 13.60 2.90 -8.96
C PRO A 214 12.25 2.62 -8.27
N ARG A 215 12.08 1.45 -7.66
CA ARG A 215 10.86 1.05 -6.97
C ARG A 215 10.82 1.64 -5.56
N TYR A 216 9.65 2.10 -5.14
CA TYR A 216 9.38 2.64 -3.80
C TYR A 216 8.17 1.93 -3.20
N HIS A 217 8.26 1.55 -1.92
CA HIS A 217 7.23 0.79 -1.22
C HIS A 217 6.87 1.40 0.13
N GLY A 218 6.79 0.55 1.16
CA GLY A 218 6.38 0.92 2.50
C GLY A 218 7.19 2.05 3.10
N ILE A 219 6.53 2.86 3.94
CA ILE A 219 7.14 3.92 4.74
C ILE A 219 6.81 3.72 6.21
N ALA A 220 7.72 4.11 7.10
CA ALA A 220 7.53 4.05 8.54
C ALA A 220 8.11 5.27 9.25
N TRP A 221 7.43 5.70 10.32
CA TRP A 221 7.90 6.74 11.21
C TRP A 221 8.87 6.17 12.25
N ASP A 222 9.98 6.86 12.49
CA ASP A 222 10.97 6.52 13.50
C ASP A 222 11.54 7.80 14.14
N ASN A 223 10.98 8.21 15.28
CA ASN A 223 11.53 9.29 16.12
C ASN A 223 11.99 10.54 15.35
N GLY A 224 11.10 11.16 14.58
CA GLY A 224 11.40 12.34 13.77
C GLY A 224 12.05 12.04 12.43
N THR A 225 12.17 10.78 12.08
CA THR A 225 12.66 10.34 10.77
C THR A 225 11.65 9.43 10.06
N ILE A 226 11.81 9.28 8.76
CA ILE A 226 10.97 8.42 7.92
C ILE A 226 11.87 7.44 7.18
N TRP A 227 11.59 6.15 7.33
CA TRP A 227 12.16 5.11 6.51
C TRP A 227 11.29 4.86 5.28
N LEU A 228 11.91 4.63 4.13
CA LEU A 228 11.26 4.28 2.87
C LEU A 228 11.97 3.07 2.27
N ILE A 229 11.21 2.05 1.88
CA ILE A 229 11.72 0.91 1.11
C ILE A 229 11.95 1.33 -0.33
N THR A 230 13.12 0.96 -0.87
CA THR A 230 13.47 1.09 -2.29
C THR A 230 13.78 -0.29 -2.88
N GLY A 231 13.73 -0.42 -4.18
CA GLY A 231 14.04 -1.68 -4.83
C GLY A 231 14.03 -1.59 -6.34
N ASN A 232 14.01 -2.75 -6.95
CA ASN A 232 13.84 -2.92 -8.38
C ASN A 232 12.66 -3.89 -8.59
N ASP A 233 11.88 -3.72 -9.63
CA ASP A 233 10.77 -4.61 -9.98
C ASP A 233 11.23 -5.90 -10.69
N SER A 234 12.53 -6.17 -10.72
CA SER A 234 13.06 -7.42 -11.25
C SER A 234 12.57 -8.61 -10.44
N HIS A 235 12.07 -9.64 -11.12
CA HIS A 235 11.77 -10.93 -10.50
C HIS A 235 13.03 -11.74 -10.21
N ASN A 236 14.20 -11.23 -10.55
CA ASN A 236 15.50 -11.83 -10.27
C ASN A 236 16.15 -11.11 -9.07
N TYR A 237 16.27 -11.81 -7.97
CA TYR A 237 16.88 -11.28 -6.75
C TYR A 237 18.28 -10.67 -6.97
N ALA A 238 19.09 -11.28 -7.82
CA ALA A 238 20.44 -10.77 -8.10
C ALA A 238 20.44 -9.36 -8.73
N GLU A 239 19.37 -9.03 -9.45
CA GLU A 239 19.16 -7.75 -10.12
C GLU A 239 18.26 -6.80 -9.32
N GLY A 240 17.42 -7.36 -8.45
CA GLY A 240 16.32 -6.68 -7.77
C GLY A 240 16.54 -6.43 -6.28
N ARG A 241 17.78 -6.26 -5.82
CA ARG A 241 18.04 -5.99 -4.40
C ARG A 241 17.26 -4.79 -3.89
N ALA A 242 16.60 -5.01 -2.76
CA ALA A 242 15.92 -3.95 -2.04
C ALA A 242 16.92 -3.14 -1.20
N GLY A 243 16.45 -1.98 -0.75
CA GLY A 243 17.17 -1.12 0.15
C GLY A 243 16.22 -0.23 0.94
N LEU A 244 16.79 0.63 1.74
CA LEU A 244 16.10 1.61 2.56
C LEU A 244 16.70 2.99 2.35
N VAL A 245 15.87 4.01 2.49
CA VAL A 245 16.30 5.41 2.61
C VAL A 245 15.70 5.99 3.88
N ARG A 246 16.52 6.65 4.70
CA ARG A 246 16.07 7.37 5.88
C ARG A 246 16.08 8.86 5.65
N TYR A 247 14.98 9.50 5.96
CA TYR A 247 14.83 10.95 5.86
C TYR A 247 14.65 11.59 7.24
N GLU A 248 15.16 12.80 7.41
CA GLU A 248 14.69 13.69 8.47
C GLU A 248 13.27 14.16 8.10
N ALA A 249 12.28 13.86 8.93
CA ALA A 249 10.87 14.11 8.58
C ALA A 249 10.55 15.62 8.46
N ALA A 250 11.22 16.47 9.21
CA ALA A 250 10.98 17.91 9.22
C ALA A 250 11.49 18.62 7.97
N THR A 251 12.54 18.13 7.33
CA THR A 251 13.24 18.81 6.22
C THR A 251 13.26 18.01 4.92
N GLY A 252 12.99 16.69 5.00
CA GLY A 252 13.16 15.78 3.88
C GLY A 252 14.63 15.47 3.53
N LYS A 253 15.58 15.92 4.36
CA LYS A 253 17.01 15.62 4.17
C LYS A 253 17.24 14.12 4.28
N VAL A 254 17.96 13.53 3.32
CA VAL A 254 18.41 12.14 3.39
C VAL A 254 19.50 12.02 4.42
N LEU A 255 19.32 11.12 5.38
CA LEU A 255 20.26 10.90 6.49
C LEU A 255 21.16 9.70 6.20
N GLU A 256 20.59 8.62 5.68
CA GLU A 256 21.31 7.39 5.37
C GLU A 256 20.54 6.54 4.34
N THR A 257 21.23 5.58 3.76
CA THR A 257 20.67 4.49 2.98
C THR A 257 21.08 3.15 3.57
N ALA A 258 20.34 2.09 3.21
CA ALA A 258 20.78 0.74 3.49
C ALA A 258 20.53 -0.16 2.29
N GLU A 259 21.33 -1.21 2.15
CA GLU A 259 21.16 -2.27 1.16
C GLU A 259 20.90 -3.59 1.87
N PHE A 260 19.91 -4.36 1.40
CA PHE A 260 19.64 -5.65 1.99
C PHE A 260 20.73 -6.67 1.62
N ALA A 261 21.20 -7.39 2.62
CA ALA A 261 22.17 -8.47 2.44
C ALA A 261 21.58 -9.58 1.56
N PRO A 262 22.42 -10.32 0.82
CA PRO A 262 22.00 -11.50 0.10
C PRO A 262 21.24 -12.47 1.02
N GLY A 263 20.14 -13.06 0.51
CA GLY A 263 19.29 -13.98 1.26
C GLY A 263 18.22 -13.30 2.13
N SER A 264 18.10 -11.97 2.10
CA SER A 264 17.00 -11.27 2.75
C SER A 264 15.67 -11.49 2.04
N SER A 265 14.56 -11.37 2.79
CA SER A 265 13.21 -11.39 2.23
C SER A 265 12.92 -10.12 1.41
N ASP A 266 11.97 -10.19 0.48
CA ASP A 266 11.52 -9.05 -0.32
C ASP A 266 10.62 -8.12 0.49
N PRO A 267 11.06 -6.90 0.89
CA PRO A 267 10.29 -6.03 1.74
C PRO A 267 9.23 -5.26 0.94
N HIS A 268 8.00 -5.21 1.47
CA HIS A 268 6.88 -4.47 0.91
C HIS A 268 6.33 -3.43 1.89
N GLY A 269 5.44 -3.80 2.81
CA GLY A 269 4.99 -2.90 3.87
C GLY A 269 6.12 -2.60 4.87
N LEU A 270 6.06 -1.46 5.55
CA LEU A 270 7.05 -1.06 6.56
C LEU A 270 6.35 -0.45 7.76
N ALA A 271 6.78 -0.85 8.94
CA ALA A 271 6.34 -0.28 10.20
C ALA A 271 7.50 -0.25 11.21
N MET A 272 7.35 0.56 12.27
CA MET A 272 8.28 0.59 13.40
C MET A 272 7.57 0.06 14.64
N HIS A 273 8.18 -0.90 15.32
CA HIS A 273 7.70 -1.45 16.59
C HIS A 273 8.86 -1.77 17.52
N ASP A 274 8.79 -1.28 18.75
CA ASP A 274 9.81 -1.47 19.80
C ASP A 274 11.25 -1.21 19.34
N GLY A 275 11.43 -0.13 18.56
CA GLY A 275 12.73 0.26 18.04
C GLY A 275 13.27 -0.58 16.89
N ALA A 276 12.45 -1.50 16.35
CA ALA A 276 12.80 -2.33 15.21
C ALA A 276 11.94 -2.01 14.00
N LEU A 277 12.52 -2.04 12.81
CA LEU A 277 11.79 -2.02 11.55
C LEU A 277 11.18 -3.40 11.31
N ILE A 278 9.88 -3.43 11.02
CA ILE A 278 9.12 -4.62 10.65
C ILE A 278 8.64 -4.46 9.21
N SER A 279 8.69 -5.54 8.45
CA SER A 279 8.20 -5.56 7.07
C SER A 279 7.47 -6.87 6.77
N CYS A 280 6.85 -6.94 5.61
CA CYS A 280 6.23 -8.15 5.09
C CYS A 280 6.78 -8.48 3.71
N ASP A 281 6.88 -9.78 3.43
CA ASP A 281 7.15 -10.31 2.10
C ASP A 281 5.81 -10.67 1.46
N ALA A 282 5.47 -10.01 0.37
CA ALA A 282 4.20 -10.27 -0.31
C ALA A 282 4.11 -11.69 -0.90
N GLY A 283 5.22 -12.41 -0.99
CA GLY A 283 5.25 -13.78 -1.51
C GLY A 283 4.99 -13.89 -3.02
N ILE A 284 5.01 -12.78 -3.73
CA ILE A 284 4.69 -12.72 -5.16
C ILE A 284 5.90 -12.85 -6.08
N HIS A 285 7.09 -12.80 -5.54
CA HIS A 285 8.34 -12.92 -6.28
C HIS A 285 9.02 -14.27 -5.96
N PRO A 286 8.69 -15.35 -6.67
CA PRO A 286 9.13 -16.71 -6.32
C PRO A 286 10.64 -16.91 -6.38
N ASN A 287 11.36 -16.03 -7.08
CA ASN A 287 12.81 -16.08 -7.18
C ASN A 287 13.54 -15.35 -6.06
N TRP A 288 12.82 -14.72 -5.15
CA TRP A 288 13.41 -14.09 -3.97
C TRP A 288 13.68 -15.13 -2.90
N PRO A 289 14.87 -15.14 -2.31
CA PRO A 289 15.19 -16.03 -1.20
C PRO A 289 14.22 -15.79 -0.04
N ASN A 290 13.81 -16.86 0.63
CA ASN A 290 12.88 -16.81 1.76
C ASN A 290 11.46 -16.28 1.45
N SER A 291 11.11 -16.03 0.20
CA SER A 291 9.75 -15.79 -0.23
C SER A 291 8.97 -17.10 -0.27
N ASP A 292 7.89 -17.20 0.48
CA ASP A 292 7.05 -18.41 0.57
C ASP A 292 5.74 -18.21 -0.20
N SER A 293 5.86 -17.88 -1.46
CA SER A 293 4.74 -17.83 -2.40
C SER A 293 4.13 -19.24 -2.65
N PRO A 294 2.84 -19.38 -2.95
CA PRO A 294 1.85 -18.30 -3.18
C PRO A 294 0.81 -18.15 -2.08
N THR A 295 0.97 -18.75 -0.94
CA THR A 295 -0.14 -18.91 0.01
C THR A 295 -0.08 -18.03 1.25
N THR A 296 1.11 -17.76 1.77
CA THR A 296 1.32 -16.89 2.93
C THR A 296 2.69 -16.23 2.87
N GLY A 297 2.77 -14.93 3.10
CA GLY A 297 4.04 -14.23 3.23
C GLY A 297 4.57 -14.22 4.65
N TRP A 298 5.84 -13.91 4.82
CA TRP A 298 6.46 -13.74 6.12
C TRP A 298 6.36 -12.29 6.60
N ILE A 299 6.07 -12.14 7.89
CA ILE A 299 6.38 -10.93 8.63
C ILE A 299 7.79 -11.11 9.18
N PHE A 300 8.63 -10.12 9.01
CA PHE A 300 10.03 -10.18 9.39
C PHE A 300 10.53 -8.87 9.97
N LYS A 301 11.56 -8.97 10.80
CA LYS A 301 12.29 -7.84 11.34
C LYS A 301 13.44 -7.48 10.42
N ILE A 302 13.77 -6.19 10.34
CA ILE A 302 14.94 -5.67 9.63
C ILE A 302 15.94 -5.16 10.65
N ASP A 303 17.14 -5.72 10.63
CA ASP A 303 18.27 -5.29 11.44
C ASP A 303 19.27 -4.53 10.57
N LEU A 304 19.63 -3.31 10.99
CA LEU A 304 20.68 -2.51 10.36
C LEU A 304 22.03 -2.83 11.00
N VAL A 305 23.00 -3.24 10.18
CA VAL A 305 24.34 -3.70 10.61
C VAL A 305 25.45 -2.95 9.91
#